data_99928a9dcf5b9332c2b1f77d3c5a8fee
#
_entry.id   99928a9dcf5b9332c2b1f77d3c5a8fee
#
_cell.length_a   1.000
_cell.length_b   1.000
_cell.length_c   1.000
_cell.angle_alpha   90.00
_cell.angle_beta   90.00
_cell.angle_gamma   90.00
#
_symmetry.space_group_name_H-M   'P 1'
#
loop_
_entity.id
_entity.type
_entity.pdbx_description
1 polymer ?
#
loop_
_entity_poly.entity_id
_entity_poly.type
_entity_poly.pdbx_seq_one_letter_code
_entity_poly.pdbx_strand_id
1 'polypeptide(L)'
;MTNPPFRSPREKVGGLYHFGRMIDKIRVHSRGELPEEYKRNFGHGLDGALSEFLNLNHSTVVERVRLGGPDEEILEWCFSNGLRPNETQIRIWNAFAEKLGWRDGAAATVASVKKMVGPAGANIATIFDCIDADERRASPPKKDN
;
A
#
# COMPACT_ATOMS: atom_id res chain seq x y z
N MET A 1 9.30 0.53 -12.79
CA MET A 1 10.36 1.34 -12.19
C MET A 1 11.19 0.52 -11.22
N THR A 2 12.49 0.50 -11.39
CA THR A 2 13.41 -0.20 -10.49
C THR A 2 13.74 0.68 -9.29
N ASN A 3 13.73 0.11 -8.09
CA ASN A 3 14.09 0.80 -6.85
C ASN A 3 13.32 2.10 -6.57
N PRO A 4 11.99 2.05 -6.49
CA PRO A 4 11.24 3.22 -6.07
C PRO A 4 11.63 3.61 -4.64
N PRO A 5 11.55 4.91 -4.28
CA PRO A 5 11.95 5.39 -2.95
C PRO A 5 10.94 5.08 -1.84
N PHE A 6 10.10 4.09 -2.01
CA PHE A 6 9.11 3.68 -1.02
C PHE A 6 9.06 2.17 -0.86
N ARG A 7 8.71 1.76 0.35
CA ARG A 7 8.65 0.36 0.77
C ARG A 7 7.60 -0.42 -0.01
N SER A 8 7.76 -1.74 -0.03
CA SER A 8 6.70 -2.64 -0.50
C SER A 8 5.47 -2.49 0.40
N PRO A 9 4.25 -2.65 -0.17
CA PRO A 9 3.05 -2.67 0.66
C PRO A 9 3.03 -3.82 1.66
N ARG A 10 3.87 -4.84 1.50
CA ARG A 10 4.00 -5.97 2.43
C ARG A 10 4.82 -5.64 3.68
N GLU A 11 5.57 -4.56 3.69
CA GLU A 11 6.29 -4.12 4.89
C GLU A 11 5.32 -3.47 5.85
N LYS A 12 5.18 -4.05 7.03
CA LYS A 12 4.23 -3.60 8.06
C LYS A 12 4.82 -2.47 8.89
N VAL A 13 3.97 -1.50 9.21
CA VAL A 13 4.23 -0.51 10.27
C VAL A 13 3.03 -0.56 11.21
N GLY A 14 3.28 -0.70 12.50
CA GLY A 14 2.21 -0.87 13.49
C GLY A 14 1.35 -2.11 13.23
N GLY A 15 1.90 -3.12 12.60
CA GLY A 15 1.20 -4.34 12.20
C GLY A 15 0.36 -4.21 10.93
N LEU A 16 0.33 -3.05 10.29
CA LEU A 16 -0.51 -2.78 9.10
C LEU A 16 0.28 -2.88 7.80
N TYR A 17 -0.23 -3.67 6.87
CA TYR A 17 0.22 -3.62 5.47
C TYR A 17 -0.07 -2.26 4.86
N HIS A 18 0.76 -1.84 3.93
CA HIS A 18 0.63 -0.64 3.12
C HIS A 18 0.87 0.69 3.84
N PHE A 19 0.77 0.75 5.17
CA PHE A 19 0.93 2.00 5.91
C PHE A 19 2.30 2.65 5.64
N GLY A 20 3.38 1.90 5.76
CA GLY A 20 4.73 2.41 5.51
C GLY A 20 4.90 2.93 4.09
N ARG A 21 4.40 2.20 3.09
CA ARG A 21 4.42 2.64 1.69
C ARG A 21 3.62 3.91 1.48
N MET A 22 2.43 4.01 2.08
CA MET A 22 1.61 5.22 1.99
C MET A 22 2.36 6.44 2.52
N ILE A 23 2.98 6.31 3.69
CA ILE A 23 3.75 7.40 4.30
C ILE A 23 4.97 7.76 3.43
N ASP A 24 5.70 6.77 2.92
CA ASP A 24 6.85 7.01 2.04
C ASP A 24 6.43 7.76 0.78
N LYS A 25 5.32 7.39 0.15
CA LYS A 25 4.78 8.08 -1.03
C LYS A 25 4.44 9.54 -0.71
N ILE A 26 3.85 9.79 0.44
CA ILE A 26 3.54 11.15 0.88
C ILE A 26 4.83 11.96 1.10
N ARG A 27 5.85 11.37 1.72
CA ARG A 27 7.14 12.04 1.92
C ARG A 27 7.78 12.45 0.59
N VAL A 28 7.78 11.54 -0.37
CA VAL A 28 8.32 11.80 -1.71
C VAL A 28 7.50 12.86 -2.45
N HIS A 29 6.18 12.76 -2.36
CA HIS A 29 5.27 13.77 -2.93
C HIS A 29 5.51 15.15 -2.32
N SER A 30 5.73 15.22 -1.01
CA SER A 30 5.97 16.49 -0.30
C SER A 30 7.26 17.18 -0.74
N ARG A 31 8.22 16.42 -1.27
CA ARG A 31 9.46 16.96 -1.84
C ARG A 31 9.34 17.29 -3.33
N GLY A 32 8.16 17.09 -3.92
CA GLY A 32 7.96 17.29 -5.36
C GLY A 32 8.61 16.23 -6.24
N GLU A 33 8.95 15.06 -5.69
CA GLU A 33 9.73 14.03 -6.36
C GLU A 33 8.92 12.76 -6.70
N LEU A 34 7.60 12.77 -6.51
CA LEU A 34 6.80 11.60 -6.82
C LEU A 34 6.78 11.36 -8.34
N PRO A 35 7.25 10.19 -8.81
CA PRO A 35 7.22 9.89 -10.25
C PRO A 35 5.79 9.93 -10.81
N GLU A 36 5.65 10.36 -12.05
CA GLU A 36 4.35 10.59 -12.71
C GLU A 36 3.45 9.36 -12.66
N GLU A 37 4.02 8.15 -12.85
CA GLU A 37 3.28 6.89 -12.84
C GLU A 37 2.61 6.57 -11.49
N TYR A 38 3.05 7.19 -10.40
CA TYR A 38 2.47 7.00 -9.06
C TYR A 38 1.43 8.05 -8.69
N LYS A 39 1.32 9.13 -9.46
CA LYS A 39 0.37 10.21 -9.15
C LYS A 39 -1.08 9.79 -9.29
N ARG A 40 -1.37 8.90 -10.23
CA ARG A 40 -2.72 8.38 -10.47
C ARG A 40 -3.32 7.74 -9.21
N ASN A 41 -2.52 6.99 -8.49
CA ASN A 41 -2.99 6.24 -7.32
C ASN A 41 -2.70 6.93 -5.99
N PHE A 42 -2.11 8.12 -6.03
CA PHE A 42 -1.83 8.89 -4.82
C PHE A 42 -3.15 9.30 -4.15
N GLY A 43 -3.39 8.80 -2.95
CA GLY A 43 -4.64 9.01 -2.22
C GLY A 43 -5.81 8.16 -2.70
N HIS A 44 -5.59 7.30 -3.68
CA HIS A 44 -6.60 6.40 -4.25
C HIS A 44 -6.18 4.93 -4.06
N GLY A 45 -7.03 4.00 -4.47
CA GLY A 45 -6.75 2.59 -4.32
C GLY A 45 -6.46 2.22 -2.85
N LEU A 46 -5.33 1.59 -2.60
CA LEU A 46 -4.96 1.18 -1.23
C LEU A 46 -4.70 2.37 -0.30
N ASP A 47 -4.18 3.49 -0.80
CA ASP A 47 -4.02 4.71 0.00
C ASP A 47 -5.38 5.21 0.51
N GLY A 48 -6.38 5.25 -0.36
CA GLY A 48 -7.73 5.67 -0.01
C GLY A 48 -8.40 4.67 0.94
N ALA A 49 -8.28 3.39 0.64
CA ALA A 49 -8.89 2.34 1.46
C ALA A 49 -8.30 2.31 2.88
N LEU A 50 -6.99 2.46 3.02
CA LEU A 50 -6.34 2.49 4.34
C LEU A 50 -6.74 3.76 5.11
N SER A 51 -6.79 4.90 4.45
CA SER A 51 -7.22 6.16 5.07
C SER A 51 -8.65 6.04 5.59
N GLU A 52 -9.57 5.51 4.79
CA GLU A 52 -10.95 5.27 5.21
C GLU A 52 -11.04 4.25 6.35
N PHE A 53 -10.26 3.17 6.29
CA PHE A 53 -10.19 2.19 7.36
C PHE A 53 -9.78 2.83 8.69
N LEU A 54 -8.83 3.76 8.65
CA LEU A 54 -8.37 4.51 9.82
C LEU A 54 -9.29 5.68 10.18
N ASN A 55 -10.39 5.83 9.47
CA ASN A 55 -11.36 6.93 9.66
C ASN A 55 -10.73 8.32 9.49
N LEU A 56 -9.86 8.44 8.50
CA LEU A 56 -9.16 9.68 8.16
C LEU A 56 -9.35 10.00 6.68
N ASN A 57 -9.17 11.26 6.31
CA ASN A 57 -9.00 11.66 4.94
C ASN A 57 -7.51 11.58 4.59
N HIS A 58 -7.17 11.08 3.41
CA HIS A 58 -5.78 11.03 2.96
C HIS A 58 -5.11 12.40 3.02
N SER A 59 -5.85 13.47 2.67
CA SER A 59 -5.35 14.84 2.72
C SER A 59 -4.90 15.28 4.13
N THR A 60 -5.58 14.84 5.18
CA THR A 60 -5.16 15.14 6.56
C THR A 60 -3.91 14.37 6.95
N VAL A 61 -3.76 13.15 6.45
CA VAL A 61 -2.52 12.38 6.64
C VAL A 61 -1.35 13.08 5.93
N VAL A 62 -1.57 13.59 4.72
CA VAL A 62 -0.57 14.38 3.98
C VAL A 62 -0.10 15.58 4.81
N GLU A 63 -1.03 16.34 5.37
CA GLU A 63 -0.70 17.49 6.22
C GLU A 63 0.12 17.09 7.44
N ARG A 64 -0.24 15.98 8.09
CA ARG A 64 0.53 15.48 9.24
C ARG A 64 1.95 15.07 8.86
N VAL A 65 2.11 14.35 7.75
CA VAL A 65 3.42 13.90 7.28
C VAL A 65 4.34 15.07 6.95
N ARG A 66 3.79 16.15 6.42
CA ARG A 66 4.56 17.38 6.13
C ARG A 66 5.21 17.98 7.36
N LEU A 67 4.64 17.79 8.53
CA LEU A 67 5.23 18.25 9.79
C LEU A 67 6.47 17.46 10.19
N GLY A 68 6.73 16.34 9.51
CA GLY A 68 7.88 15.49 9.77
C GLY A 68 7.66 14.52 10.92
N GLY A 69 8.73 13.84 11.30
CA GLY A 69 8.73 12.86 12.36
C GLY A 69 8.86 11.43 11.85
N PRO A 70 9.21 10.49 12.75
CA PRO A 70 9.34 9.09 12.41
C PRO A 70 7.98 8.41 12.22
N ASP A 71 7.99 7.21 11.63
CA ASP A 71 6.80 6.43 11.36
C ASP A 71 5.92 6.25 12.59
N GLU A 72 6.51 5.97 13.74
CA GLU A 72 5.79 5.69 14.99
C GLU A 72 4.97 6.90 15.47
N GLU A 73 5.50 8.11 15.31
CA GLU A 73 4.78 9.33 15.67
C GLU A 73 3.61 9.60 14.71
N ILE A 74 3.84 9.37 13.43
CA ILE A 74 2.79 9.52 12.41
C ILE A 74 1.68 8.50 12.62
N LEU A 75 2.06 7.25 12.89
CA LEU A 75 1.11 6.17 13.19
C LEU A 75 0.25 6.51 14.41
N GLU A 76 0.88 6.95 15.50
CA GLU A 76 0.18 7.32 16.73
C GLU A 76 -0.77 8.51 16.49
N TRP A 77 -0.33 9.49 15.71
CA TRP A 77 -1.20 10.59 15.31
C TRP A 77 -2.44 10.09 14.55
N CYS A 78 -2.25 9.18 13.61
CA CYS A 78 -3.36 8.59 12.85
C CYS A 78 -4.33 7.86 13.78
N PHE A 79 -3.82 7.07 14.70
CA PHE A 79 -4.65 6.32 15.65
C PHE A 79 -5.40 7.24 16.59
N SER A 80 -4.76 8.31 17.06
CA SER A 80 -5.36 9.25 18.00
C SER A 80 -6.42 10.16 17.37
N ASN A 81 -6.28 10.45 16.08
CA ASN A 81 -7.18 11.34 15.34
C ASN A 81 -8.21 10.60 14.49
N GLY A 82 -8.05 9.30 14.33
CA GLY A 82 -8.96 8.44 13.60
C GLY A 82 -9.33 7.20 14.39
N LEU A 83 -9.20 6.04 13.77
CA LEU A 83 -9.44 4.74 14.40
C LEU A 83 -8.13 4.17 14.94
N ARG A 84 -8.11 3.77 16.20
CA ARG A 84 -7.07 2.90 16.75
C ARG A 84 -7.55 1.45 16.60
N PRO A 85 -7.05 0.71 15.61
CA PRO A 85 -7.58 -0.63 15.36
C PRO A 85 -7.15 -1.62 16.44
N ASN A 86 -8.05 -2.53 16.79
CA ASN A 86 -7.70 -3.68 17.62
C ASN A 86 -7.07 -4.79 16.79
N GLU A 87 -6.62 -5.87 17.43
CA GLU A 87 -5.97 -6.98 16.72
C GLU A 87 -6.85 -7.60 15.62
N THR A 88 -8.14 -7.74 15.86
CA THR A 88 -9.08 -8.29 14.87
C THR A 88 -9.20 -7.37 13.67
N GLN A 89 -9.31 -6.07 13.90
CA GLN A 89 -9.39 -5.08 12.82
C GLN A 89 -8.11 -5.07 11.98
N ILE A 90 -6.95 -5.17 12.62
CA ILE A 90 -5.66 -5.26 11.92
C ILE A 90 -5.63 -6.51 11.03
N ARG A 91 -6.07 -7.66 11.53
CA ARG A 91 -6.15 -8.90 10.74
C ARG A 91 -7.10 -8.76 9.55
N ILE A 92 -8.24 -8.09 9.75
CA ILE A 92 -9.21 -7.85 8.68
C ILE A 92 -8.59 -6.97 7.59
N TRP A 93 -7.95 -5.86 7.99
CA TRP A 93 -7.27 -4.99 7.03
C TRP A 93 -6.21 -5.76 6.25
N ASN A 94 -5.33 -6.47 6.94
CA ASN A 94 -4.24 -7.20 6.30
C ASN A 94 -4.75 -8.28 5.35
N ALA A 95 -5.79 -9.01 5.74
CA ALA A 95 -6.39 -10.03 4.89
C ALA A 95 -7.02 -9.42 3.63
N PHE A 96 -7.70 -8.29 3.77
CA PHE A 96 -8.24 -7.54 2.64
C PHE A 96 -7.11 -7.06 1.71
N ALA A 97 -6.11 -6.38 2.27
CA ALA A 97 -5.05 -5.76 1.48
C ALA A 97 -4.25 -6.78 0.67
N GLU A 98 -3.85 -7.90 1.28
CA GLU A 98 -3.05 -8.91 0.59
C GLU A 98 -3.84 -9.71 -0.45
N LYS A 99 -5.15 -9.76 -0.35
CA LYS A 99 -6.01 -10.48 -1.30
C LYS A 99 -6.61 -9.61 -2.38
N LEU A 100 -6.48 -8.30 -2.27
CA LEU A 100 -7.04 -7.38 -3.26
C LEU A 100 -6.53 -7.75 -4.65
N GLY A 101 -7.46 -7.89 -5.60
CA GLY A 101 -7.18 -8.34 -6.96
C GLY A 101 -7.54 -9.81 -7.22
N TRP A 102 -7.82 -10.59 -6.17
CA TRP A 102 -8.21 -11.99 -6.30
C TRP A 102 -9.71 -12.12 -6.06
N ARG A 103 -10.45 -12.48 -7.12
CA ARG A 103 -11.90 -12.68 -7.11
C ARG A 103 -12.69 -11.48 -6.54
N ASP A 104 -12.30 -10.27 -6.92
CA ASP A 104 -12.94 -9.02 -6.49
C ASP A 104 -12.94 -7.99 -7.60
N GLY A 105 -13.33 -6.75 -7.27
CA GLY A 105 -13.41 -5.65 -8.23
C GLY A 105 -12.07 -5.24 -8.86
N ALA A 106 -10.95 -5.61 -8.26
CA ALA A 106 -9.61 -5.30 -8.79
C ALA A 106 -9.03 -6.46 -9.62
N ALA A 107 -9.74 -7.56 -9.80
CA ALA A 107 -9.26 -8.74 -10.52
C ALA A 107 -8.91 -8.42 -11.98
N ALA A 108 -9.65 -7.53 -12.62
CA ALA A 108 -9.39 -7.12 -14.00
C ALA A 108 -8.03 -6.40 -14.15
N THR A 109 -7.65 -5.59 -13.17
CA THR A 109 -6.35 -4.93 -13.12
C THR A 109 -5.22 -5.95 -13.04
N VAL A 110 -5.36 -6.95 -12.17
CA VAL A 110 -4.38 -8.03 -12.03
C VAL A 110 -4.25 -8.80 -13.34
N ALA A 111 -5.35 -9.14 -13.98
CA ALA A 111 -5.36 -9.85 -15.25
C ALA A 111 -4.63 -9.05 -16.34
N SER A 112 -4.84 -7.74 -16.40
CA SER A 112 -4.17 -6.85 -17.35
C SER A 112 -2.66 -6.81 -17.14
N VAL A 113 -2.22 -6.66 -15.90
CA VAL A 113 -0.78 -6.66 -15.56
C VAL A 113 -0.14 -8.00 -15.89
N LYS A 114 -0.80 -9.10 -15.52
CA LYS A 114 -0.33 -10.46 -15.82
C LYS A 114 -0.13 -10.68 -17.32
N LYS A 115 -1.06 -10.20 -18.13
CA LYS A 115 -0.98 -10.28 -19.60
C LYS A 115 0.20 -9.48 -20.15
N MET A 116 0.45 -8.29 -19.62
CA MET A 116 1.56 -7.44 -20.04
C MET A 116 2.92 -8.05 -19.69
N VAL A 117 3.03 -8.68 -18.52
CA VAL A 117 4.28 -9.31 -18.06
C VAL A 117 4.57 -10.61 -18.82
N GLY A 118 3.52 -11.32 -19.26
CA GLY A 118 3.65 -12.59 -19.97
C GLY A 118 4.05 -13.75 -19.05
N PRO A 119 4.82 -14.76 -19.55
CA PRO A 119 5.11 -15.97 -18.79
C PRO A 119 5.79 -15.72 -17.43
N ALA A 120 6.60 -14.67 -17.31
CA ALA A 120 7.24 -14.29 -16.04
C ALA A 120 6.23 -13.87 -14.97
N GLY A 121 5.01 -13.53 -15.35
CA GLY A 121 3.93 -13.14 -14.45
C GLY A 121 3.02 -14.26 -14.00
N ALA A 122 3.39 -15.54 -14.22
CA ALA A 122 2.54 -16.69 -13.92
C ALA A 122 2.08 -16.74 -12.44
N ASN A 123 2.87 -16.21 -11.52
CA ASN A 123 2.57 -16.19 -10.09
C ASN A 123 1.87 -14.92 -9.60
N ILE A 124 1.57 -13.98 -10.49
CA ILE A 124 0.86 -12.74 -10.12
C ILE A 124 -0.62 -13.09 -9.91
N ALA A 125 -1.10 -12.89 -8.70
CA ALA A 125 -2.48 -13.21 -8.32
C ALA A 125 -3.20 -12.03 -7.64
N THR A 126 -2.47 -11.04 -7.14
CA THR A 126 -3.01 -9.93 -6.35
C THR A 126 -2.38 -8.59 -6.75
N ILE A 127 -2.96 -7.50 -6.26
CA ILE A 127 -2.39 -6.16 -6.45
C ILE A 127 -1.00 -6.06 -5.80
N PHE A 128 -0.79 -6.67 -4.63
CA PHE A 128 0.55 -6.71 -4.02
C PHE A 128 1.57 -7.36 -4.94
N ASP A 129 1.20 -8.47 -5.56
CA ASP A 129 2.06 -9.15 -6.54
C ASP A 129 2.38 -8.24 -7.73
N CYS A 130 1.38 -7.52 -8.22
CA CYS A 130 1.55 -6.56 -9.32
C CYS A 130 2.56 -5.46 -8.97
N ILE A 131 2.41 -4.88 -7.78
CA ILE A 131 3.29 -3.81 -7.31
C ILE A 131 4.73 -4.31 -7.18
N ASP A 132 4.93 -5.45 -6.51
CA ASP A 132 6.25 -5.98 -6.28
C ASP A 132 6.93 -6.43 -7.60
N ALA A 133 6.17 -6.97 -8.54
CA ALA A 133 6.67 -7.33 -9.86
C ALA A 133 7.08 -6.09 -10.67
N ASP A 134 6.25 -5.04 -10.67
CA ASP A 134 6.55 -3.78 -11.36
C ASP A 134 7.81 -3.11 -10.79
N GLU A 135 7.99 -3.20 -9.48
CA GLU A 135 9.14 -2.65 -8.78
C GLU A 135 10.29 -3.66 -8.63
N ARG A 136 10.18 -4.80 -9.30
CA ARG A 136 11.18 -5.87 -9.35
C ARG A 136 11.60 -6.42 -7.98
N ARG A 137 10.64 -6.50 -7.06
CA ARG A 137 10.83 -7.17 -5.77
C ARG A 137 10.56 -8.66 -5.91
N ALA A 138 11.28 -9.47 -5.09
CA ALA A 138 11.04 -10.89 -5.04
C ALA A 138 9.62 -11.18 -4.52
N SER A 139 8.90 -12.08 -5.20
CA SER A 139 7.62 -12.59 -4.67
C SER A 139 7.87 -13.39 -3.39
N PRO A 140 7.01 -13.27 -2.37
CA PRO A 140 7.15 -14.11 -1.18
C PRO A 140 6.96 -15.58 -1.57
N PRO A 141 7.58 -16.51 -0.84
CA PRO A 141 7.35 -17.93 -1.08
C PRO A 141 5.86 -18.25 -0.92
N LYS A 142 5.35 -19.19 -1.73
CA LYS A 142 3.98 -19.66 -1.57
C LYS A 142 3.84 -20.20 -0.15
N LYS A 143 2.81 -19.73 0.56
CA LYS A 143 2.44 -20.37 1.82
C LYS A 143 1.94 -21.78 1.48
N ASP A 144 2.62 -22.79 1.96
CA ASP A 144 2.09 -24.13 1.95
C ASP A 144 0.85 -24.15 2.85
N ASN A 145 -0.28 -24.46 2.25
CA ASN A 145 -1.50 -24.67 3.01
C ASN A 145 -1.48 -26.09 3.58
#